data_9d373ccd1395a4e64767adf563cfe16b
#
_entry.id   9d373ccd1395a4e64767adf563cfe16b
#
_cell.length_a   1.000
_cell.length_b   1.000
_cell.length_c   1.000
_cell.angle_alpha   90.00
_cell.angle_beta   90.00
_cell.angle_gamma   90.00
#
_symmetry.space_group_name_H-M   'P 1'
#
loop_
_entity.id
_entity.type
_entity.pdbx_description
1 polymer ?
#
loop_
_entity_poly.entity_id
_entity_poly.type
_entity_poly.pdbx_seq_one_letter_code
_entity_poly.pdbx_strand_id
1 'polypeptide(L)'
;MAYNKTMKIAVLGHGLEGNAIESYFKDHLLDDQPNQFTFFDHFTDSEIPGFELEKYDLVFRSPSVRPQFALKPEDRGKSKDWTSITNYFFEHCKAPIIGVTGTKGKGTTCSIITNILRQFTERFRKIHLVGNIGTPAILELDDIEENDLVVYEMSSFQCWDLKKSPHVSVILRIEPDHLDRHLDFDDYVAAKGNIIKHQTTADYCIYYANNAISTKLGEQAPGKKSTYPILSYQTELKTLLDFLSIPGEHNRENAEAAILAVLEILGFTLDDLFASQDSELYLKIKQGLSTFKGLPHRIQFIRELNHVRYYDDNYSSAFPASDVAICTFEDYPTILIAGGKDRHLDLTEMKKRFFTAKNLKKIILIGETRFMLSEGEDPEKFTLCDTLEEAVNLARQLAEKYAADLDSNYDLCIPSTNEARINQSAKPAIVLMSPGAASFDMFKNFSDRGEQFQQLVNAF
;
A
#
# COMPACT_ATOMS: atom_id res chain seq x y z
N MET A 1 13.04 -38.79 -35.47
CA MET A 1 12.14 -37.62 -35.52
C MET A 1 11.79 -37.34 -34.09
N ALA A 2 12.42 -36.33 -33.47
CA ALA A 2 12.00 -35.84 -32.16
C ALA A 2 10.66 -35.16 -32.36
N TYR A 3 9.60 -35.72 -31.80
CA TYR A 3 8.33 -35.01 -31.68
C TYR A 3 8.59 -33.76 -30.85
N ASN A 4 8.55 -32.57 -31.47
CA ASN A 4 8.48 -31.32 -30.74
C ASN A 4 7.18 -31.34 -29.94
N LYS A 5 7.22 -31.80 -28.72
CA LYS A 5 6.09 -31.73 -27.81
C LYS A 5 5.89 -30.26 -27.47
N THR A 6 4.71 -29.73 -27.69
CA THR A 6 4.37 -28.35 -27.29
C THR A 6 3.92 -28.37 -25.83
N MET A 7 4.47 -27.50 -25.03
CA MET A 7 4.09 -27.32 -23.62
C MET A 7 2.74 -26.58 -23.53
N LYS A 8 1.72 -27.26 -23.00
CA LYS A 8 0.36 -26.69 -22.87
C LYS A 8 0.22 -26.01 -21.53
N ILE A 9 0.02 -24.71 -21.55
CA ILE A 9 -0.10 -23.85 -20.37
C ILE A 9 -1.53 -23.33 -20.26
N ALA A 10 -2.21 -23.63 -19.16
CA ALA A 10 -3.46 -22.96 -18.81
C ALA A 10 -3.17 -21.72 -17.94
N VAL A 11 -3.85 -20.62 -18.23
CA VAL A 11 -3.82 -19.41 -17.43
C VAL A 11 -5.24 -19.10 -16.96
N LEU A 12 -5.47 -19.21 -15.66
CA LEU A 12 -6.75 -18.97 -15.04
C LEU A 12 -6.83 -17.51 -14.58
N GLY A 13 -7.52 -16.69 -15.38
CA GLY A 13 -7.63 -15.22 -15.24
C GLY A 13 -6.65 -14.46 -16.14
N HIS A 14 -7.20 -13.76 -17.14
CA HIS A 14 -6.45 -13.03 -18.17
C HIS A 14 -6.36 -11.51 -17.84
N GLY A 15 -6.12 -11.18 -16.57
CA GLY A 15 -5.84 -9.80 -16.15
C GLY A 15 -4.38 -9.42 -16.33
N LEU A 16 -3.90 -8.45 -15.55
CA LEU A 16 -2.51 -7.99 -15.59
C LEU A 16 -1.49 -9.13 -15.41
N GLU A 17 -1.74 -10.04 -14.46
CA GLU A 17 -0.85 -11.18 -14.21
C GLU A 17 -0.91 -12.21 -15.36
N GLY A 18 -2.09 -12.47 -15.93
CA GLY A 18 -2.22 -13.39 -17.07
C GLY A 18 -1.46 -12.89 -18.30
N ASN A 19 -1.53 -11.59 -18.59
CA ASN A 19 -0.75 -10.98 -19.67
C ASN A 19 0.75 -11.02 -19.39
N ALA A 20 1.15 -10.85 -18.13
CA ALA A 20 2.56 -10.95 -17.74
C ALA A 20 3.13 -12.36 -17.90
N ILE A 21 2.35 -13.40 -17.58
CA ILE A 21 2.71 -14.81 -17.83
C ILE A 21 2.94 -15.04 -19.32
N GLU A 22 2.00 -14.64 -20.16
CA GLU A 22 2.13 -14.80 -21.61
C GLU A 22 3.36 -14.07 -22.13
N SER A 23 3.60 -12.84 -21.70
CA SER A 23 4.75 -12.04 -22.13
C SER A 23 6.06 -12.70 -21.72
N TYR A 24 6.19 -13.13 -20.46
CA TYR A 24 7.40 -13.74 -19.94
C TYR A 24 7.74 -15.03 -20.70
N PHE A 25 6.77 -15.94 -20.88
CA PHE A 25 6.98 -17.22 -21.51
C PHE A 25 6.99 -17.18 -23.05
N LYS A 26 6.79 -16.03 -23.69
CA LYS A 26 7.12 -15.84 -25.12
C LYS A 26 8.64 -15.91 -25.35
N ASP A 27 9.41 -15.38 -24.41
CA ASP A 27 10.86 -15.34 -24.50
C ASP A 27 11.54 -16.47 -23.72
N HIS A 28 10.78 -17.21 -22.88
CA HIS A 28 11.26 -18.33 -22.06
C HIS A 28 10.53 -19.61 -22.42
N LEU A 29 11.27 -20.54 -23.01
CA LEU A 29 10.75 -21.88 -23.32
C LEU A 29 10.80 -22.76 -22.07
N LEU A 30 9.69 -23.41 -21.74
CA LEU A 30 9.66 -24.45 -20.73
C LEU A 30 10.20 -25.76 -21.31
N ASP A 31 11.20 -26.35 -20.64
CA ASP A 31 11.86 -27.59 -21.10
C ASP A 31 12.31 -27.54 -22.58
N ASP A 32 12.77 -26.36 -23.05
CA ASP A 32 13.18 -26.13 -24.46
C ASP A 32 12.07 -26.43 -25.50
N GLN A 33 10.80 -26.32 -25.11
CA GLN A 33 9.65 -26.63 -25.98
C GLN A 33 8.83 -25.35 -26.21
N PRO A 34 8.17 -25.26 -27.41
CA PRO A 34 7.24 -24.17 -27.69
C PRO A 34 6.07 -24.17 -26.71
N ASN A 35 5.72 -22.98 -26.18
CA ASN A 35 4.61 -22.80 -25.27
C ASN A 35 3.30 -22.56 -26.03
N GLN A 36 2.23 -23.22 -25.62
CA GLN A 36 0.87 -23.00 -26.11
C GLN A 36 -0.03 -22.60 -24.94
N PHE A 37 -0.57 -21.38 -24.98
CA PHE A 37 -1.42 -20.84 -23.92
C PHE A 37 -2.90 -21.10 -24.20
N THR A 38 -3.65 -21.36 -23.12
CA THR A 38 -5.11 -21.33 -23.09
C THR A 38 -5.54 -20.49 -21.89
N PHE A 39 -6.34 -19.47 -22.13
CA PHE A 39 -6.84 -18.53 -21.11
C PHE A 39 -8.28 -18.87 -20.74
N PHE A 40 -8.55 -18.77 -19.41
CA PHE A 40 -9.87 -18.99 -18.85
C PHE A 40 -10.26 -17.77 -18.03
N ASP A 41 -11.23 -16.98 -18.51
CA ASP A 41 -11.66 -15.73 -17.88
C ASP A 41 -13.03 -15.83 -17.22
N HIS A 42 -13.77 -16.89 -17.51
CA HIS A 42 -15.08 -17.12 -16.93
C HIS A 42 -14.99 -18.18 -15.83
N PHE A 43 -15.23 -17.77 -14.62
CA PHE A 43 -15.34 -18.67 -13.48
C PHE A 43 -16.62 -18.40 -12.71
N THR A 44 -17.23 -19.46 -12.21
CA THR A 44 -18.28 -19.41 -11.21
C THR A 44 -17.67 -19.64 -9.82
N ASP A 45 -18.46 -19.51 -8.77
CA ASP A 45 -18.01 -19.80 -7.41
C ASP A 45 -17.66 -21.28 -7.15
N SER A 46 -17.94 -22.17 -8.11
CA SER A 46 -17.74 -23.61 -7.96
C SER A 46 -16.93 -24.28 -9.06
N GLU A 47 -16.79 -23.62 -10.22
CA GLU A 47 -16.10 -24.25 -11.37
C GLU A 47 -15.52 -23.22 -12.36
N ILE A 48 -14.59 -23.71 -13.17
CA ILE A 48 -14.05 -23.00 -14.34
C ILE A 48 -14.55 -23.75 -15.57
N PRO A 49 -15.53 -23.21 -16.31
CA PRO A 49 -16.13 -23.90 -17.45
C PRO A 49 -15.10 -24.29 -18.51
N GLY A 50 -15.09 -25.56 -18.91
CA GLY A 50 -14.18 -26.09 -19.91
C GLY A 50 -12.74 -26.33 -19.47
N PHE A 51 -12.39 -26.04 -18.21
CA PHE A 51 -11.08 -26.34 -17.67
C PHE A 51 -11.01 -27.79 -17.19
N GLU A 52 -10.02 -28.53 -17.69
CA GLU A 52 -9.67 -29.86 -17.25
C GLU A 52 -8.16 -29.92 -17.01
N LEU A 53 -7.76 -30.11 -15.75
CA LEU A 53 -6.37 -30.03 -15.30
C LEU A 53 -5.43 -30.93 -16.11
N GLU A 54 -5.89 -32.16 -16.43
CA GLU A 54 -5.08 -33.18 -17.08
C GLU A 54 -4.72 -32.87 -18.56
N LYS A 55 -5.37 -31.86 -19.15
CA LYS A 55 -5.08 -31.41 -20.51
C LYS A 55 -3.87 -30.50 -20.63
N TYR A 56 -3.33 -30.03 -19.50
CA TYR A 56 -2.26 -29.04 -19.42
C TYR A 56 -1.03 -29.59 -18.71
N ASP A 57 0.13 -29.20 -19.19
CA ASP A 57 1.42 -29.53 -18.59
C ASP A 57 1.75 -28.56 -17.43
N LEU A 58 1.23 -27.32 -17.46
CA LEU A 58 1.39 -26.31 -16.40
C LEU A 58 0.11 -25.46 -16.31
N VAL A 59 -0.28 -25.12 -15.07
CA VAL A 59 -1.44 -24.25 -14.81
C VAL A 59 -1.05 -23.09 -13.93
N PHE A 60 -1.18 -21.87 -14.44
CA PHE A 60 -1.06 -20.66 -13.69
C PHE A 60 -2.41 -20.18 -13.18
N ARG A 61 -2.52 -20.00 -11.89
CA ARG A 61 -3.65 -19.39 -11.23
C ARG A 61 -3.39 -17.88 -11.00
N SER A 62 -4.29 -17.02 -11.45
CA SER A 62 -4.27 -15.61 -11.01
C SER A 62 -4.80 -15.47 -9.58
N PRO A 63 -4.50 -14.36 -8.88
CA PRO A 63 -5.01 -14.12 -7.52
C PRO A 63 -6.55 -14.09 -7.44
N SER A 64 -7.25 -13.80 -8.54
CA SER A 64 -8.72 -13.78 -8.59
C SER A 64 -9.38 -15.15 -8.53
N VAL A 65 -8.63 -16.23 -8.76
CA VAL A 65 -9.13 -17.60 -8.79
C VAL A 65 -8.79 -18.33 -7.49
N ARG A 66 -9.80 -18.77 -6.75
CA ARG A 66 -9.59 -19.56 -5.53
C ARG A 66 -9.03 -20.95 -5.86
N PRO A 67 -7.96 -21.40 -5.18
CA PRO A 67 -7.36 -22.72 -5.43
C PRO A 67 -8.37 -23.87 -5.30
N GLN A 68 -9.30 -23.80 -4.35
CA GLN A 68 -10.29 -24.82 -4.11
C GLN A 68 -11.37 -24.94 -5.19
N PHE A 69 -11.56 -23.94 -6.06
CA PHE A 69 -12.50 -24.01 -7.17
C PHE A 69 -11.88 -24.61 -8.43
N ALA A 70 -10.60 -24.33 -8.62
CA ALA A 70 -9.87 -24.80 -9.76
C ALA A 70 -9.40 -26.26 -9.63
N LEU A 71 -9.27 -26.76 -8.41
CA LEU A 71 -8.84 -28.13 -8.11
C LEU A 71 -9.96 -28.92 -7.43
N LYS A 72 -10.34 -30.04 -8.01
CA LYS A 72 -11.21 -31.01 -7.32
C LYS A 72 -10.54 -31.46 -6.02
N PRO A 73 -11.30 -31.83 -4.96
CA PRO A 73 -10.73 -32.25 -3.69
C PRO A 73 -9.67 -33.36 -3.80
N GLU A 74 -9.87 -34.30 -4.74
CA GLU A 74 -8.95 -35.41 -5.02
C GLU A 74 -7.65 -34.99 -5.69
N ASP A 75 -7.61 -33.83 -6.34
CA ASP A 75 -6.44 -33.30 -7.08
C ASP A 75 -5.62 -32.34 -6.25
N ARG A 76 -6.17 -31.89 -5.11
CA ARG A 76 -5.46 -30.99 -4.20
C ARG A 76 -4.22 -31.69 -3.63
N GLY A 77 -3.06 -31.15 -3.95
CA GLY A 77 -1.75 -31.67 -3.53
C GLY A 77 -1.14 -32.73 -4.42
N LYS A 78 -1.79 -33.14 -5.53
CA LYS A 78 -1.23 -34.08 -6.49
C LYS A 78 -0.56 -33.43 -7.69
N SER A 79 -0.88 -32.17 -8.00
CA SER A 79 -0.41 -31.53 -9.22
C SER A 79 0.96 -30.91 -9.01
N LYS A 80 1.98 -31.46 -9.66
CA LYS A 80 3.30 -30.84 -9.82
C LYS A 80 3.20 -29.52 -10.61
N ASP A 81 2.13 -29.37 -11.35
CA ASP A 81 2.01 -28.46 -12.47
C ASP A 81 1.07 -27.27 -12.16
N TRP A 82 0.67 -27.12 -10.90
CA TRP A 82 -0.15 -26.00 -10.42
C TRP A 82 0.72 -24.94 -9.75
N THR A 83 0.65 -23.70 -10.22
CA THR A 83 1.41 -22.60 -9.69
C THR A 83 0.63 -21.27 -9.76
N SER A 84 1.20 -20.22 -9.22
CA SER A 84 0.82 -18.82 -9.38
C SER A 84 2.07 -18.02 -9.73
N ILE A 85 1.93 -16.77 -10.19
CA ILE A 85 3.09 -15.89 -10.38
C ILE A 85 3.92 -15.82 -9.09
N THR A 86 3.25 -15.69 -7.94
CA THR A 86 3.92 -15.61 -6.64
C THR A 86 4.75 -16.88 -6.36
N ASN A 87 4.17 -18.07 -6.53
CA ASN A 87 4.89 -19.33 -6.33
C ASN A 87 6.04 -19.50 -7.32
N TYR A 88 5.78 -19.24 -8.61
CA TYR A 88 6.80 -19.33 -9.65
C TYR A 88 7.96 -18.37 -9.36
N PHE A 89 7.65 -17.13 -8.98
CA PHE A 89 8.64 -16.14 -8.58
C PHE A 89 9.49 -16.61 -7.39
N PHE A 90 8.85 -17.06 -6.29
CA PHE A 90 9.58 -17.55 -5.10
C PHE A 90 10.44 -18.79 -5.37
N GLU A 91 10.06 -19.60 -6.36
CA GLU A 91 10.82 -20.78 -6.76
C GLU A 91 12.09 -20.40 -7.53
N HIS A 92 12.03 -19.38 -8.40
CA HIS A 92 13.09 -19.00 -9.33
C HIS A 92 13.86 -17.75 -8.90
N CYS A 93 13.39 -17.01 -7.89
CA CYS A 93 14.09 -15.84 -7.38
C CYS A 93 15.41 -16.23 -6.70
N LYS A 94 16.51 -15.62 -7.14
CA LYS A 94 17.86 -15.88 -6.61
C LYS A 94 18.20 -15.03 -5.40
N ALA A 95 17.52 -13.89 -5.23
CA ALA A 95 17.76 -12.92 -4.16
C ALA A 95 16.94 -13.25 -2.90
N PRO A 96 17.37 -12.83 -1.71
CA PRO A 96 16.54 -12.89 -0.50
C PRO A 96 15.28 -12.03 -0.66
N ILE A 97 14.18 -12.46 -0.02
CA ILE A 97 12.88 -11.81 -0.12
C ILE A 97 12.43 -11.33 1.25
N ILE A 98 12.02 -10.05 1.34
CA ILE A 98 11.20 -9.51 2.42
C ILE A 98 9.76 -9.52 1.94
N GLY A 99 8.88 -10.31 2.56
CA GLY A 99 7.46 -10.37 2.22
C GLY A 99 6.61 -9.63 3.24
N VAL A 100 5.68 -8.78 2.76
CA VAL A 100 4.81 -7.98 3.64
C VAL A 100 3.35 -8.31 3.36
N THR A 101 2.62 -8.76 4.38
CA THR A 101 1.17 -8.97 4.32
C THR A 101 0.44 -8.26 5.46
N GLY A 102 -0.87 -8.18 5.37
CA GLY A 102 -1.77 -7.52 6.32
C GLY A 102 -3.03 -7.02 5.61
N THR A 103 -3.95 -6.42 6.32
CA THR A 103 -5.15 -5.85 5.69
C THR A 103 -4.82 -4.51 5.05
N LYS A 104 -4.25 -3.56 5.80
CA LYS A 104 -3.83 -2.24 5.32
C LYS A 104 -2.33 -2.02 5.61
N GLY A 105 -1.73 -1.02 4.98
CA GLY A 105 -0.34 -0.62 5.22
C GLY A 105 0.72 -1.34 4.37
N LYS A 106 0.42 -2.44 3.71
CA LYS A 106 1.37 -3.27 2.94
C LYS A 106 2.25 -2.45 1.99
N GLY A 107 1.62 -1.75 1.06
CA GLY A 107 2.33 -0.95 0.06
C GLY A 107 3.20 0.15 0.68
N THR A 108 2.69 0.83 1.72
CA THR A 108 3.44 1.85 2.46
C THR A 108 4.67 1.23 3.12
N THR A 109 4.51 0.13 3.85
CA THR A 109 5.61 -0.58 4.51
C THR A 109 6.66 -1.06 3.50
N CYS A 110 6.24 -1.73 2.41
CA CYS A 110 7.14 -2.15 1.34
C CYS A 110 7.92 -0.98 0.74
N SER A 111 7.25 0.13 0.50
CA SER A 111 7.89 1.31 -0.10
C SER A 111 8.85 2.01 0.86
N ILE A 112 8.53 2.06 2.17
CA ILE A 112 9.46 2.58 3.20
C ILE A 112 10.69 1.68 3.28
N ILE A 113 10.53 0.34 3.36
CA ILE A 113 11.63 -0.63 3.34
C ILE A 113 12.53 -0.38 2.13
N THR A 114 11.93 -0.32 0.95
CA THR A 114 12.64 -0.10 -0.31
C THR A 114 13.41 1.22 -0.31
N ASN A 115 12.77 2.31 0.16
CA ASN A 115 13.38 3.63 0.17
C ASN A 115 14.55 3.74 1.15
N ILE A 116 14.44 3.08 2.32
CA ILE A 116 15.55 3.01 3.28
C ILE A 116 16.70 2.16 2.69
N LEU A 117 16.41 0.98 2.18
CA LEU A 117 17.44 0.06 1.65
C LEU A 117 18.20 0.63 0.45
N ARG A 118 17.56 1.48 -0.35
CA ARG A 118 18.21 2.23 -1.44
C ARG A 118 19.29 3.21 -0.97
N GLN A 119 19.38 3.50 0.33
CA GLN A 119 20.49 4.27 0.90
C GLN A 119 21.73 3.43 1.16
N PHE A 120 21.64 2.09 1.07
CA PHE A 120 22.71 1.11 1.32
C PHE A 120 23.21 0.51 0.01
N THR A 121 23.67 1.37 -0.91
CA THR A 121 24.09 1.00 -2.27
C THR A 121 25.32 0.07 -2.30
N GLU A 122 26.09 0.00 -1.23
CA GLU A 122 27.25 -0.88 -1.05
C GLU A 122 26.86 -2.30 -0.65
N ARG A 123 25.61 -2.53 -0.22
CA ARG A 123 25.11 -3.83 0.27
C ARG A 123 24.40 -4.64 -0.80
N PHE A 124 23.66 -3.95 -1.69
CA PHE A 124 22.85 -4.58 -2.72
C PHE A 124 23.07 -3.90 -4.06
N ARG A 125 23.15 -4.70 -5.13
CA ARG A 125 23.22 -4.19 -6.50
C ARG A 125 21.92 -3.41 -6.84
N LYS A 126 20.77 -4.02 -6.55
CA LYS A 126 19.43 -3.44 -6.80
C LYS A 126 18.42 -3.89 -5.75
N ILE A 127 17.47 -3.02 -5.45
CA ILE A 127 16.29 -3.33 -4.62
C ILE A 127 15.06 -3.37 -5.51
N HIS A 128 14.45 -4.54 -5.64
CA HIS A 128 13.24 -4.76 -6.42
C HIS A 128 11.99 -4.64 -5.54
N LEU A 129 11.02 -3.84 -5.96
CA LEU A 129 9.71 -3.71 -5.30
C LEU A 129 8.65 -4.31 -6.22
N VAL A 130 8.09 -5.44 -5.83
CA VAL A 130 7.20 -6.25 -6.67
C VAL A 130 6.00 -6.79 -5.89
N GLY A 131 5.11 -7.50 -6.57
CA GLY A 131 3.97 -8.18 -6.00
C GLY A 131 2.64 -7.51 -6.32
N ASN A 132 1.82 -7.24 -5.31
CA ASN A 132 0.53 -6.55 -5.47
C ASN A 132 0.69 -5.03 -5.72
N ILE A 133 1.90 -4.56 -5.84
CA ILE A 133 2.30 -3.18 -6.15
C ILE A 133 3.31 -3.20 -7.31
N GLY A 134 3.27 -2.18 -8.16
CA GLY A 134 4.24 -2.04 -9.25
C GLY A 134 4.03 -3.01 -10.40
N THR A 135 5.13 -3.49 -10.97
CA THR A 135 5.15 -4.44 -12.08
C THR A 135 4.86 -5.87 -11.59
N PRO A 136 4.14 -6.71 -12.37
CA PRO A 136 4.00 -8.13 -12.06
C PRO A 136 5.34 -8.80 -11.83
N ALA A 137 5.50 -9.51 -10.70
CA ALA A 137 6.80 -9.98 -10.22
C ALA A 137 7.56 -10.84 -11.24
N ILE A 138 6.86 -11.67 -12.02
CA ILE A 138 7.47 -12.56 -13.01
C ILE A 138 8.30 -11.81 -14.07
N LEU A 139 7.94 -10.56 -14.39
CA LEU A 139 8.66 -9.75 -15.39
C LEU A 139 9.99 -9.18 -14.87
N GLU A 140 10.22 -9.23 -13.56
CA GLU A 140 11.47 -8.78 -12.93
C GLU A 140 12.48 -9.92 -12.75
N LEU A 141 12.07 -11.21 -12.94
CA LEU A 141 12.90 -12.38 -12.60
C LEU A 141 14.25 -12.40 -13.30
N ASP A 142 14.31 -12.00 -14.56
CA ASP A 142 15.54 -12.05 -15.35
C ASP A 142 16.58 -11.02 -14.92
N ASP A 143 16.12 -9.92 -14.34
CA ASP A 143 16.98 -8.83 -13.85
C ASP A 143 17.45 -9.06 -12.41
N ILE A 144 16.92 -10.09 -11.72
CA ILE A 144 17.27 -10.38 -10.32
C ILE A 144 18.50 -11.28 -10.24
N GLU A 145 19.51 -10.79 -9.53
CA GLU A 145 20.74 -11.51 -9.22
C GLU A 145 20.84 -11.87 -7.72
N GLU A 146 21.79 -12.73 -7.36
CA GLU A 146 21.97 -13.19 -5.96
C GLU A 146 22.32 -12.07 -4.98
N ASN A 147 22.98 -10.99 -5.46
CA ASN A 147 23.35 -9.82 -4.68
C ASN A 147 22.31 -8.69 -4.70
N ASP A 148 21.11 -8.96 -5.19
CA ASP A 148 19.96 -8.07 -5.08
C ASP A 148 19.15 -8.36 -3.82
N LEU A 149 18.10 -7.58 -3.60
CA LEU A 149 17.09 -7.81 -2.58
C LEU A 149 15.70 -7.56 -3.16
N VAL A 150 14.75 -8.40 -2.80
CA VAL A 150 13.36 -8.26 -3.20
C VAL A 150 12.50 -7.86 -2.01
N VAL A 151 11.68 -6.81 -2.18
CA VAL A 151 10.59 -6.44 -1.28
C VAL A 151 9.28 -6.78 -1.97
N TYR A 152 8.54 -7.74 -1.42
CA TYR A 152 7.34 -8.30 -2.04
C TYR A 152 6.08 -7.93 -1.27
N GLU A 153 5.19 -7.13 -1.89
CA GLU A 153 3.85 -6.90 -1.34
C GLU A 153 2.94 -8.10 -1.60
N MET A 154 2.43 -8.73 -0.54
CA MET A 154 1.65 -9.96 -0.62
C MET A 154 0.18 -9.74 -0.22
N SER A 155 -0.75 -9.84 -1.17
CA SER A 155 -2.18 -9.92 -0.88
C SER A 155 -2.56 -11.27 -0.26
N SER A 156 -3.75 -11.37 0.36
CA SER A 156 -4.26 -12.66 0.84
C SER A 156 -4.44 -13.67 -0.29
N PHE A 157 -4.82 -13.20 -1.47
CA PHE A 157 -5.02 -14.01 -2.67
C PHE A 157 -3.73 -14.63 -3.20
N GLN A 158 -2.63 -13.90 -3.13
CA GLN A 158 -1.29 -14.39 -3.49
C GLN A 158 -0.75 -15.38 -2.45
N CYS A 159 -1.16 -15.22 -1.18
CA CYS A 159 -0.74 -16.12 -0.11
C CYS A 159 -1.53 -17.44 -0.05
N TRP A 160 -2.69 -17.60 -0.71
CA TRP A 160 -3.58 -18.75 -0.53
C TRP A 160 -2.91 -20.12 -0.62
N ASP A 161 -2.03 -20.29 -1.59
CA ASP A 161 -1.35 -21.54 -1.90
C ASP A 161 0.17 -21.40 -1.95
N LEU A 162 0.70 -20.49 -1.14
CA LEU A 162 2.13 -20.21 -1.08
C LEU A 162 2.92 -21.46 -0.71
N LYS A 163 3.94 -21.80 -1.53
CA LYS A 163 4.77 -23.00 -1.39
C LYS A 163 6.13 -22.74 -0.71
N LYS A 164 6.57 -21.47 -0.69
CA LYS A 164 7.79 -21.02 -0.02
C LYS A 164 7.51 -19.73 0.76
N SER A 165 8.08 -19.56 1.92
CA SER A 165 8.00 -18.33 2.69
C SER A 165 9.16 -17.38 2.38
N PRO A 166 8.98 -16.05 2.51
CA PRO A 166 10.09 -15.10 2.44
C PRO A 166 11.04 -15.30 3.63
N HIS A 167 12.31 -14.91 3.44
CA HIS A 167 13.31 -14.93 4.51
C HIS A 167 12.91 -14.01 5.67
N VAL A 168 12.44 -12.80 5.36
CA VAL A 168 11.87 -11.89 6.36
C VAL A 168 10.38 -11.71 6.06
N SER A 169 9.51 -12.14 6.97
CA SER A 169 8.05 -11.96 6.88
C SER A 169 7.61 -10.81 7.78
N VAL A 170 6.80 -9.90 7.23
CA VAL A 170 6.17 -8.81 7.98
C VAL A 170 4.66 -8.99 7.96
N ILE A 171 4.07 -9.18 9.14
CA ILE A 171 2.62 -9.33 9.34
C ILE A 171 2.10 -8.05 9.98
N LEU A 172 1.44 -7.22 9.18
CA LEU A 172 0.79 -6.00 9.64
C LEU A 172 -0.55 -6.34 10.32
N ARG A 173 -1.31 -5.32 10.73
CA ARG A 173 -2.65 -5.47 11.29
C ARG A 173 -3.56 -6.27 10.35
N ILE A 174 -4.27 -7.27 10.90
CA ILE A 174 -5.26 -8.10 10.19
C ILE A 174 -6.65 -7.81 10.76
N GLU A 175 -7.54 -7.35 9.88
CA GLU A 175 -8.94 -7.02 10.16
C GLU A 175 -9.82 -7.63 9.06
N PRO A 176 -11.14 -7.82 9.28
CA PRO A 176 -12.04 -8.33 8.25
C PRO A 176 -11.98 -7.48 6.96
N ASP A 177 -11.69 -8.15 5.84
CA ASP A 177 -11.65 -7.57 4.50
C ASP A 177 -11.85 -8.67 3.46
N HIS A 178 -12.29 -8.32 2.25
CA HIS A 178 -12.48 -9.25 1.13
C HIS A 178 -13.33 -10.49 1.46
N LEU A 179 -14.35 -10.36 2.34
CA LEU A 179 -15.24 -11.46 2.73
C LEU A 179 -16.21 -11.86 1.61
N ASP A 180 -16.32 -11.06 0.56
CA ASP A 180 -16.97 -11.38 -0.72
C ASP A 180 -16.13 -12.35 -1.58
N ARG A 181 -14.85 -12.49 -1.29
CA ARG A 181 -13.88 -13.30 -2.06
C ARG A 181 -13.33 -14.48 -1.30
N HIS A 182 -13.16 -14.38 0.01
CA HIS A 182 -12.81 -15.48 0.91
C HIS A 182 -14.07 -16.23 1.34
N LEU A 183 -13.91 -17.48 1.78
CA LEU A 183 -15.03 -18.27 2.30
C LEU A 183 -15.63 -17.63 3.55
N ASP A 184 -14.75 -17.18 4.42
CA ASP A 184 -15.03 -16.48 5.66
C ASP A 184 -13.78 -15.75 6.15
N PHE A 185 -13.84 -15.19 7.35
CA PHE A 185 -12.70 -14.49 7.93
C PHE A 185 -11.55 -15.43 8.31
N ASP A 186 -11.85 -16.67 8.70
CA ASP A 186 -10.81 -17.66 9.05
C ASP A 186 -10.03 -18.08 7.81
N ASP A 187 -10.67 -18.27 6.64
CA ASP A 187 -10.00 -18.49 5.36
C ASP A 187 -9.07 -17.31 4.97
N TYR A 188 -9.53 -16.07 5.19
CA TYR A 188 -8.70 -14.87 4.96
C TYR A 188 -7.47 -14.84 5.87
N VAL A 189 -7.64 -15.14 7.15
CA VAL A 189 -6.53 -15.21 8.12
C VAL A 189 -5.58 -16.36 7.79
N ALA A 190 -6.11 -17.54 7.48
CA ALA A 190 -5.32 -18.71 7.09
C ALA A 190 -4.49 -18.46 5.84
N ALA A 191 -5.09 -17.80 4.83
CA ALA A 191 -4.37 -17.40 3.63
C ALA A 191 -3.15 -16.54 3.96
N LYS A 192 -3.32 -15.48 4.77
CA LYS A 192 -2.20 -14.62 5.19
C LYS A 192 -1.16 -15.37 6.04
N GLY A 193 -1.61 -16.30 6.87
CA GLY A 193 -0.73 -17.14 7.69
C GLY A 193 0.25 -17.99 6.87
N ASN A 194 -0.05 -18.28 5.60
CA ASN A 194 0.87 -19.02 4.75
C ASN A 194 2.21 -18.28 4.51
N ILE A 195 2.30 -16.97 4.76
CA ILE A 195 3.56 -16.22 4.63
C ILE A 195 4.67 -16.76 5.54
N ILE A 196 4.33 -17.36 6.69
CA ILE A 196 5.29 -17.95 7.65
C ILE A 196 5.30 -19.48 7.62
N LYS A 197 4.37 -20.11 6.92
CA LYS A 197 4.13 -21.56 7.00
C LYS A 197 5.33 -22.41 6.60
N HIS A 198 6.15 -21.93 5.69
CA HIS A 198 7.33 -22.62 5.15
C HIS A 198 8.63 -21.99 5.64
N GLN A 199 8.58 -21.10 6.63
CA GLN A 199 9.78 -20.58 7.30
C GLN A 199 10.51 -21.66 8.09
N THR A 200 11.79 -21.47 8.29
CA THR A 200 12.69 -22.28 9.10
C THR A 200 13.22 -21.48 10.30
N THR A 201 14.05 -22.06 11.13
CA THR A 201 14.71 -21.37 12.25
C THR A 201 15.72 -20.30 11.79
N ALA A 202 16.11 -20.31 10.52
CA ALA A 202 17.00 -19.30 9.92
C ALA A 202 16.25 -18.05 9.45
N ASP A 203 14.94 -18.11 9.40
CA ASP A 203 14.09 -17.03 8.90
C ASP A 203 13.59 -16.11 10.02
N TYR A 204 12.96 -15.00 9.63
CA TYR A 204 12.56 -13.95 10.55
C TYR A 204 11.09 -13.53 10.37
N CYS A 205 10.39 -13.28 11.47
CA CYS A 205 9.01 -12.80 11.47
C CYS A 205 8.85 -11.53 12.31
N ILE A 206 8.35 -10.48 11.68
CA ILE A 206 7.98 -9.21 12.34
C ILE A 206 6.46 -9.13 12.34
N TYR A 207 5.83 -8.86 13.47
CA TYR A 207 4.37 -8.81 13.54
C TYR A 207 3.84 -7.73 14.47
N TYR A 208 2.61 -7.28 14.16
CA TYR A 208 1.92 -6.25 14.92
C TYR A 208 1.37 -6.78 16.23
N ALA A 209 1.92 -6.36 17.36
CA ALA A 209 1.59 -6.87 18.69
C ALA A 209 0.22 -6.40 19.22
N ASN A 210 -0.29 -5.24 18.75
CA ASN A 210 -1.57 -4.69 19.19
C ASN A 210 -2.78 -5.26 18.39
N ASN A 211 -2.60 -6.41 17.73
CA ASN A 211 -3.68 -7.12 17.04
C ASN A 211 -3.57 -8.62 17.35
N ALA A 212 -4.58 -9.17 18.02
CA ALA A 212 -4.58 -10.55 18.50
C ALA A 212 -4.36 -11.59 17.37
N ILE A 213 -4.85 -11.30 16.16
CA ILE A 213 -4.71 -12.19 14.99
C ILE A 213 -3.27 -12.17 14.49
N SER A 214 -2.70 -10.98 14.30
CA SER A 214 -1.32 -10.82 13.86
C SER A 214 -0.34 -11.42 14.87
N THR A 215 -0.58 -11.24 16.17
CA THR A 215 0.18 -11.86 17.26
C THR A 215 0.09 -13.38 17.19
N LYS A 216 -1.14 -13.94 17.11
CA LYS A 216 -1.34 -15.39 17.00
C LYS A 216 -0.61 -16.02 15.82
N LEU A 217 -0.62 -15.35 14.66
CA LEU A 217 0.12 -15.81 13.49
C LEU A 217 1.63 -15.69 13.70
N GLY A 218 2.11 -14.50 14.11
CA GLY A 218 3.54 -14.24 14.27
C GLY A 218 4.22 -15.18 15.30
N GLU A 219 3.52 -15.52 16.39
CA GLU A 219 4.01 -16.47 17.39
C GLU A 219 4.23 -17.87 16.83
N GLN A 220 3.53 -18.27 15.77
CA GLN A 220 3.69 -19.57 15.10
C GLN A 220 4.94 -19.64 14.21
N ALA A 221 5.58 -18.51 13.89
CA ALA A 221 6.78 -18.53 13.09
C ALA A 221 7.90 -19.31 13.80
N PRO A 222 8.61 -20.22 13.08
CA PRO A 222 9.63 -21.06 13.69
C PRO A 222 10.95 -20.34 13.94
N GLY A 223 11.20 -19.25 13.24
CA GLY A 223 12.44 -18.46 13.29
C GLY A 223 12.45 -17.39 14.38
N LYS A 224 13.36 -16.44 14.25
CA LYS A 224 13.45 -15.27 15.13
C LYS A 224 12.22 -14.38 14.96
N LYS A 225 11.87 -13.67 16.01
CA LYS A 225 10.67 -12.83 16.05
C LYS A 225 10.96 -11.45 16.62
N SER A 226 10.34 -10.42 16.00
CA SER A 226 10.23 -9.08 16.59
C SER A 226 8.81 -8.56 16.48
N THR A 227 8.46 -7.69 17.40
CA THR A 227 7.14 -7.06 17.45
C THR A 227 7.23 -5.56 17.26
N TYR A 228 6.18 -4.99 16.72
CA TYR A 228 5.94 -3.55 16.74
C TYR A 228 4.48 -3.29 17.20
N PRO A 229 4.14 -2.14 17.79
CA PRO A 229 5.02 -1.00 18.06
C PRO A 229 6.20 -1.39 18.97
N ILE A 230 7.36 -0.75 18.70
CA ILE A 230 8.59 -0.99 19.45
C ILE A 230 8.45 -0.35 20.84
N LEU A 231 8.53 -1.15 21.90
CA LEU A 231 8.38 -0.66 23.28
C LEU A 231 9.68 -0.16 23.92
N SER A 232 10.82 -0.56 23.38
CA SER A 232 12.14 -0.03 23.74
C SER A 232 12.49 1.20 22.92
N TYR A 233 13.42 2.03 23.42
CA TYR A 233 13.92 3.20 22.67
C TYR A 233 12.84 4.21 22.23
N GLN A 234 11.75 4.35 22.98
CA GLN A 234 10.59 5.16 22.55
C GLN A 234 10.93 6.61 22.24
N THR A 235 11.85 7.23 23.00
CA THR A 235 12.27 8.63 22.77
C THR A 235 13.09 8.74 21.50
N GLU A 236 14.09 7.88 21.33
CA GLU A 236 14.98 7.83 20.17
C GLU A 236 14.21 7.49 18.90
N LEU A 237 13.33 6.51 19.00
CA LEU A 237 12.45 6.08 17.90
C LEU A 237 11.50 7.20 17.48
N LYS A 238 10.87 7.89 18.45
CA LYS A 238 10.03 9.06 18.16
C LYS A 238 10.81 10.13 17.41
N THR A 239 12.01 10.43 17.88
CA THR A 239 12.91 11.40 17.22
C THR A 239 13.25 10.99 15.80
N LEU A 240 13.53 9.70 15.56
CA LEU A 240 13.80 9.17 14.23
C LEU A 240 12.55 9.22 13.33
N LEU A 241 11.39 8.84 13.86
CA LEU A 241 10.13 8.86 13.13
C LEU A 241 9.59 10.27 12.84
N ASP A 242 10.05 11.30 13.55
CA ASP A 242 9.72 12.69 13.22
C ASP A 242 10.31 13.14 11.87
N PHE A 243 11.28 12.40 11.33
CA PHE A 243 11.77 12.60 9.95
C PHE A 243 10.92 11.94 8.88
N LEU A 244 9.93 11.11 9.24
CA LEU A 244 9.03 10.51 8.26
C LEU A 244 8.19 11.58 7.57
N SER A 245 8.31 11.70 6.25
CA SER A 245 7.68 12.76 5.47
C SER A 245 6.17 12.61 5.33
N ILE A 246 5.62 11.42 5.58
CA ILE A 246 4.18 11.15 5.48
C ILE A 246 3.54 11.19 6.87
N PRO A 247 2.40 11.87 7.02
CA PRO A 247 1.74 12.03 8.31
C PRO A 247 0.93 10.79 8.72
N GLY A 248 0.54 10.74 9.99
CA GLY A 248 -0.39 9.76 10.55
C GLY A 248 0.30 8.67 11.39
N GLU A 249 -0.34 8.32 12.53
CA GLU A 249 0.21 7.34 13.46
C GLU A 249 0.34 5.95 12.82
N HIS A 250 -0.63 5.56 11.98
CA HIS A 250 -0.55 4.32 11.22
C HIS A 250 0.68 4.25 10.28
N ASN A 251 1.17 5.40 9.79
CA ASN A 251 2.38 5.46 8.98
C ASN A 251 3.64 5.35 9.84
N ARG A 252 3.61 5.84 11.09
CA ARG A 252 4.67 5.60 12.08
C ARG A 252 4.77 4.11 12.41
N GLU A 253 3.64 3.44 12.68
CA GLU A 253 3.61 1.97 12.87
C GLU A 253 4.17 1.22 11.65
N ASN A 254 3.79 1.61 10.43
CA ASN A 254 4.34 1.04 9.20
C ASN A 254 5.86 1.24 9.08
N ALA A 255 6.36 2.40 9.51
CA ALA A 255 7.78 2.72 9.49
C ALA A 255 8.56 1.92 10.56
N GLU A 256 7.98 1.68 11.74
CA GLU A 256 8.58 0.79 12.75
C GLU A 256 8.77 -0.64 12.21
N ALA A 257 7.72 -1.19 11.58
CA ALA A 257 7.80 -2.50 10.93
C ALA A 257 8.87 -2.52 9.83
N ALA A 258 8.98 -1.43 9.05
CA ALA A 258 9.98 -1.28 8.01
C ALA A 258 11.40 -1.20 8.57
N ILE A 259 11.62 -0.43 9.64
CA ILE A 259 12.93 -0.32 10.32
C ILE A 259 13.38 -1.69 10.81
N LEU A 260 12.50 -2.46 11.47
CA LEU A 260 12.84 -3.80 11.95
C LEU A 260 13.23 -4.73 10.79
N ALA A 261 12.50 -4.69 9.67
CA ALA A 261 12.82 -5.50 8.49
C ALA A 261 14.16 -5.12 7.86
N VAL A 262 14.46 -3.82 7.82
CA VAL A 262 15.75 -3.30 7.33
C VAL A 262 16.89 -3.72 8.24
N LEU A 263 16.73 -3.57 9.55
CA LEU A 263 17.77 -3.97 10.51
C LEU A 263 18.09 -5.46 10.38
N GLU A 264 17.06 -6.30 10.31
CA GLU A 264 17.26 -7.74 10.18
C GLU A 264 18.02 -8.11 8.91
N ILE A 265 17.63 -7.58 7.76
CA ILE A 265 18.29 -7.93 6.49
C ILE A 265 19.73 -7.39 6.41
N LEU A 266 20.02 -6.31 7.11
CA LEU A 266 21.37 -5.74 7.21
C LEU A 266 22.23 -6.40 8.29
N GLY A 267 21.63 -7.21 9.18
CA GLY A 267 22.30 -7.87 10.29
C GLY A 267 22.59 -6.95 11.48
N PHE A 268 21.78 -5.90 11.69
CA PHE A 268 21.86 -4.96 12.80
C PHE A 268 20.72 -5.15 13.80
N THR A 269 20.91 -4.60 15.00
CA THR A 269 19.93 -4.57 16.08
C THR A 269 19.43 -3.14 16.33
N LEU A 270 18.42 -2.97 17.19
CA LEU A 270 18.01 -1.66 17.67
C LEU A 270 19.11 -0.99 18.51
N ASP A 271 19.91 -1.77 19.24
CA ASP A 271 21.06 -1.27 20.00
C ASP A 271 22.09 -0.65 19.05
N ASP A 272 22.37 -1.29 17.92
CA ASP A 272 23.27 -0.76 16.89
C ASP A 272 22.72 0.53 16.26
N LEU A 273 21.41 0.58 16.01
CA LEU A 273 20.75 1.76 15.43
C LEU A 273 20.85 2.96 16.36
N PHE A 274 20.58 2.77 17.64
CA PHE A 274 20.52 3.86 18.62
C PHE A 274 21.82 4.08 19.41
N ALA A 275 22.90 3.35 19.07
CA ALA A 275 24.22 3.56 19.66
C ALA A 275 24.73 4.98 19.42
N SER A 276 24.46 5.57 18.25
CA SER A 276 24.81 6.97 17.93
C SER A 276 23.93 7.51 16.79
N GLN A 277 23.39 8.70 16.96
CA GLN A 277 22.64 9.42 15.92
C GLN A 277 23.54 9.90 14.76
N ASP A 278 24.85 9.90 14.93
CA ASP A 278 25.83 10.23 13.89
C ASP A 278 26.36 8.98 13.18
N SER A 279 25.89 7.78 13.55
CA SER A 279 26.27 6.55 12.88
C SER A 279 25.76 6.52 11.44
N GLU A 280 26.52 5.90 10.55
CA GLU A 280 26.13 5.73 9.14
C GLU A 280 24.77 5.02 9.03
N LEU A 281 24.53 4.01 9.87
CA LEU A 281 23.27 3.27 9.94
C LEU A 281 22.10 4.21 10.24
N TYR A 282 22.20 5.02 11.32
CA TYR A 282 21.16 5.97 11.71
C TYR A 282 20.89 7.00 10.62
N LEU A 283 21.96 7.59 10.05
CA LEU A 283 21.85 8.63 9.03
C LEU A 283 21.20 8.10 7.74
N LYS A 284 21.55 6.90 7.30
CA LYS A 284 20.92 6.28 6.12
C LYS A 284 19.45 5.95 6.34
N ILE A 285 19.07 5.39 7.50
CA ILE A 285 17.66 5.13 7.83
C ILE A 285 16.88 6.46 7.89
N LYS A 286 17.41 7.45 8.59
CA LYS A 286 16.83 8.80 8.64
C LYS A 286 16.63 9.39 7.25
N GLN A 287 17.63 9.29 6.37
CA GLN A 287 17.52 9.76 4.98
C GLN A 287 16.42 9.02 4.23
N GLY A 288 16.34 7.70 4.36
CA GLY A 288 15.29 6.91 3.74
C GLY A 288 13.88 7.30 4.21
N LEU A 289 13.70 7.59 5.50
CA LEU A 289 12.43 8.09 6.04
C LEU A 289 12.09 9.49 5.52
N SER A 290 13.06 10.41 5.51
CA SER A 290 12.84 11.82 5.15
C SER A 290 12.61 12.03 3.65
N THR A 291 13.13 11.16 2.80
CA THR A 291 12.96 11.23 1.35
C THR A 291 11.74 10.45 0.81
N PHE A 292 11.08 9.67 1.67
CA PHE A 292 9.90 8.91 1.28
C PHE A 292 8.66 9.81 1.17
N LYS A 293 8.22 10.09 -0.04
CA LYS A 293 7.09 11.00 -0.32
C LYS A 293 5.71 10.35 -0.26
N GLY A 294 5.60 9.12 0.23
CA GLY A 294 4.36 8.35 0.21
C GLY A 294 4.14 7.57 -1.09
N LEU A 295 3.05 6.81 -1.10
CA LEU A 295 2.60 6.13 -2.32
C LEU A 295 1.88 7.15 -3.23
N PRO A 296 1.99 7.00 -4.55
CA PRO A 296 1.22 7.85 -5.46
C PRO A 296 -0.26 7.85 -5.09
N HIS A 297 -0.83 9.03 -5.02
CA HIS A 297 -2.26 9.25 -4.75
C HIS A 297 -2.79 8.70 -3.41
N ARG A 298 -1.92 8.44 -2.40
CA ARG A 298 -2.32 8.01 -1.04
C ARG A 298 -1.73 8.96 0.01
N ILE A 299 -2.50 9.95 0.40
CA ILE A 299 -2.08 11.02 1.32
C ILE A 299 -0.68 11.53 0.92
N GLN A 300 -0.46 11.60 -0.39
CA GLN A 300 0.82 11.97 -0.98
C GLN A 300 1.03 13.47 -0.79
N PHE A 301 2.11 13.85 -0.10
CA PHE A 301 2.52 15.25 -0.03
C PHE A 301 3.00 15.73 -1.41
N ILE A 302 2.43 16.82 -1.89
CA ILE A 302 2.79 17.40 -3.19
C ILE A 302 3.76 18.56 -3.00
N ARG A 303 3.34 19.59 -2.27
CA ARG A 303 4.17 20.75 -1.94
C ARG A 303 3.60 21.54 -0.78
N GLU A 304 4.42 22.46 -0.27
CA GLU A 304 4.01 23.54 0.63
C GLU A 304 4.22 24.89 -0.07
N LEU A 305 3.22 25.76 -0.01
CA LEU A 305 3.26 27.13 -0.54
C LEU A 305 2.44 28.04 0.37
N ASN A 306 3.00 29.18 0.79
CA ASN A 306 2.32 30.19 1.62
C ASN A 306 1.69 29.60 2.91
N HIS A 307 2.42 28.74 3.64
CA HIS A 307 1.92 28.00 4.81
C HIS A 307 0.70 27.11 4.56
N VAL A 308 0.50 26.70 3.29
CA VAL A 308 -0.51 25.72 2.88
C VAL A 308 0.18 24.47 2.36
N ARG A 309 -0.16 23.31 2.91
CA ARG A 309 0.30 21.99 2.44
C ARG A 309 -0.76 21.31 1.60
N TYR A 310 -0.36 20.80 0.44
CA TYR A 310 -1.23 20.13 -0.51
C TYR A 310 -0.98 18.62 -0.47
N TYR A 311 -2.07 17.86 -0.31
CA TYR A 311 -2.03 16.40 -0.27
C TYR A 311 -2.99 15.78 -1.27
N ASP A 312 -2.48 14.80 -2.00
CA ASP A 312 -3.22 13.98 -2.97
C ASP A 312 -3.55 12.62 -2.36
N ASP A 313 -4.86 12.34 -2.20
CA ASP A 313 -5.40 11.08 -1.72
C ASP A 313 -6.44 10.51 -2.70
N ASN A 314 -6.21 10.68 -3.99
CA ASN A 314 -7.13 10.27 -5.06
C ASN A 314 -7.39 8.76 -5.13
N TYR A 315 -6.53 7.92 -4.52
CA TYR A 315 -6.76 6.49 -4.37
C TYR A 315 -8.00 6.18 -3.50
N SER A 316 -8.41 7.10 -2.64
CA SER A 316 -9.59 7.00 -1.76
C SER A 316 -10.90 7.11 -2.57
N SER A 317 -11.27 6.01 -3.24
CA SER A 317 -12.48 5.90 -4.06
C SER A 317 -13.73 5.47 -3.28
N ALA A 318 -13.64 5.38 -1.94
CA ALA A 318 -14.73 5.07 -1.03
C ALA A 318 -14.51 5.78 0.31
N PHE A 319 -15.60 6.11 1.00
CA PHE A 319 -15.57 6.93 2.22
C PHE A 319 -14.65 6.39 3.32
N PRO A 320 -14.60 5.07 3.65
CA PRO A 320 -13.71 4.61 4.73
C PRO A 320 -12.23 4.94 4.54
N ALA A 321 -11.77 5.07 3.30
CA ALA A 321 -10.40 5.50 3.01
C ALA A 321 -10.26 7.02 3.20
N SER A 322 -11.22 7.81 2.71
CA SER A 322 -11.23 9.25 2.88
C SER A 322 -11.35 9.66 4.35
N ASP A 323 -12.07 8.90 5.19
CA ASP A 323 -12.16 9.14 6.62
C ASP A 323 -10.78 9.03 7.31
N VAL A 324 -9.96 8.06 6.92
CA VAL A 324 -8.57 7.94 7.40
C VAL A 324 -7.76 9.19 7.05
N ALA A 325 -7.90 9.70 5.83
CA ALA A 325 -7.21 10.92 5.41
C ALA A 325 -7.66 12.15 6.22
N ILE A 326 -8.97 12.28 6.48
CA ILE A 326 -9.52 13.36 7.32
C ILE A 326 -8.99 13.27 8.76
N CYS A 327 -8.96 12.07 9.36
CA CYS A 327 -8.41 11.84 10.69
C CYS A 327 -6.90 12.16 10.76
N THR A 328 -6.16 11.85 9.70
CA THR A 328 -4.71 12.15 9.63
C THR A 328 -4.40 13.63 9.87
N PHE A 329 -5.31 14.51 9.46
CA PHE A 329 -5.17 15.96 9.61
C PHE A 329 -6.10 16.55 10.68
N GLU A 330 -6.49 15.77 11.68
CA GLU A 330 -7.44 16.20 12.74
C GLU A 330 -7.00 17.49 13.45
N ASP A 331 -5.72 17.68 13.61
CA ASP A 331 -5.11 18.86 14.27
C ASP A 331 -4.86 20.06 13.35
N TYR A 332 -5.20 19.96 12.06
CA TYR A 332 -4.87 20.97 11.05
C TYR A 332 -6.12 21.57 10.41
N PRO A 333 -6.22 22.90 10.24
CA PRO A 333 -7.31 23.47 9.46
C PRO A 333 -7.25 22.95 8.02
N THR A 334 -8.29 22.25 7.60
CA THR A 334 -8.31 21.50 6.33
C THR A 334 -9.41 21.99 5.41
N ILE A 335 -9.06 22.27 4.15
CA ILE A 335 -9.98 22.44 3.04
C ILE A 335 -10.00 21.11 2.28
N LEU A 336 -11.14 20.43 2.27
CA LEU A 336 -11.33 19.14 1.63
C LEU A 336 -11.92 19.32 0.23
N ILE A 337 -11.35 18.67 -0.77
CA ILE A 337 -11.97 18.48 -2.09
C ILE A 337 -12.45 17.02 -2.14
N ALA A 338 -13.77 16.82 -2.33
CA ALA A 338 -14.40 15.50 -2.30
C ALA A 338 -15.48 15.34 -3.39
N GLY A 339 -15.95 14.10 -3.57
CA GLY A 339 -16.98 13.74 -4.54
C GLY A 339 -16.44 13.10 -5.81
N GLY A 340 -17.36 12.72 -6.71
CA GLY A 340 -17.06 11.98 -7.93
C GLY A 340 -18.29 11.19 -8.40
N LYS A 341 -18.05 10.04 -9.07
CA LYS A 341 -19.09 9.17 -9.64
C LYS A 341 -20.03 8.61 -8.58
N ASP A 342 -21.32 8.76 -8.78
CA ASP A 342 -22.31 8.05 -7.99
C ASP A 342 -22.30 6.55 -8.32
N ARG A 343 -22.11 5.74 -7.29
CA ARG A 343 -22.15 4.28 -7.36
C ARG A 343 -23.33 3.71 -6.57
N HIS A 344 -24.31 4.56 -6.25
CA HIS A 344 -25.48 4.22 -5.44
C HIS A 344 -25.14 3.67 -4.06
N LEU A 345 -24.03 4.16 -3.48
CA LEU A 345 -23.59 3.81 -2.12
C LEU A 345 -24.34 4.69 -1.10
N ASP A 346 -24.53 4.17 0.10
CA ASP A 346 -25.00 4.97 1.23
C ASP A 346 -23.95 6.01 1.62
N LEU A 347 -24.27 7.29 1.52
CA LEU A 347 -23.40 8.42 1.84
C LEU A 347 -23.65 8.98 3.26
N THR A 348 -24.49 8.35 4.07
CA THR A 348 -24.90 8.85 5.38
C THR A 348 -23.72 9.08 6.33
N GLU A 349 -22.82 8.10 6.45
CA GLU A 349 -21.64 8.22 7.31
C GLU A 349 -20.65 9.27 6.78
N MET A 350 -20.52 9.41 5.45
CA MET A 350 -19.70 10.44 4.84
C MET A 350 -20.21 11.85 5.14
N LYS A 351 -21.52 12.08 4.97
CA LYS A 351 -22.18 13.34 5.35
C LYS A 351 -21.97 13.65 6.83
N LYS A 352 -22.26 12.68 7.70
CA LYS A 352 -22.07 12.82 9.14
C LYS A 352 -20.64 13.21 9.50
N ARG A 353 -19.65 12.56 8.90
CA ARG A 353 -18.23 12.86 9.12
C ARG A 353 -17.88 14.27 8.65
N PHE A 354 -18.32 14.66 7.47
CA PHE A 354 -18.09 16.00 6.93
C PHE A 354 -18.65 17.09 7.87
N PHE A 355 -19.76 16.81 8.52
CA PHE A 355 -20.37 17.75 9.45
C PHE A 355 -19.66 17.80 10.81
N THR A 356 -19.28 16.64 11.35
CA THR A 356 -18.72 16.54 12.71
C THR A 356 -17.22 16.83 12.80
N ALA A 357 -16.48 16.71 11.71
CA ALA A 357 -15.03 16.94 11.69
C ALA A 357 -14.72 18.42 11.87
N LYS A 358 -14.15 18.78 13.02
CA LYS A 358 -13.81 20.17 13.40
C LYS A 358 -12.66 20.77 12.60
N ASN A 359 -11.77 19.92 12.10
CA ASN A 359 -10.66 20.30 11.24
C ASN A 359 -11.10 20.74 9.85
N LEU A 360 -12.23 20.19 9.32
CA LEU A 360 -12.74 20.58 8.01
C LEU A 360 -13.37 21.98 8.08
N LYS A 361 -12.65 22.96 7.58
CA LYS A 361 -13.07 24.36 7.53
C LYS A 361 -13.96 24.66 6.33
N LYS A 362 -13.72 23.99 5.22
CA LYS A 362 -14.54 24.06 4.00
C LYS A 362 -14.46 22.74 3.27
N ILE A 363 -15.57 22.36 2.62
CA ILE A 363 -15.66 21.17 1.78
C ILE A 363 -16.10 21.62 0.40
N ILE A 364 -15.27 21.34 -0.58
CA ILE A 364 -15.50 21.66 -1.99
C ILE A 364 -15.87 20.35 -2.69
N LEU A 365 -17.06 20.31 -3.27
CA LEU A 365 -17.63 19.10 -3.85
C LEU A 365 -17.61 19.17 -5.37
N ILE A 366 -17.13 18.08 -6.00
CA ILE A 366 -17.09 17.89 -7.45
C ILE A 366 -17.83 16.62 -7.87
N GLY A 367 -18.09 16.48 -9.15
CA GLY A 367 -18.66 15.26 -9.74
C GLY A 367 -20.14 15.04 -9.40
N GLU A 368 -20.65 13.86 -9.76
CA GLU A 368 -22.08 13.53 -9.64
C GLU A 368 -22.59 13.57 -8.19
N THR A 369 -21.80 13.06 -7.23
CA THR A 369 -22.22 12.98 -5.81
C THR A 369 -22.29 14.34 -5.12
N ARG A 370 -21.81 15.43 -5.74
CA ARG A 370 -21.77 16.76 -5.11
C ARG A 370 -23.15 17.25 -4.65
N PHE A 371 -24.19 16.99 -5.44
CA PHE A 371 -25.57 17.41 -5.11
C PHE A 371 -26.11 16.62 -3.91
N MET A 372 -25.87 15.31 -3.88
CA MET A 372 -26.34 14.44 -2.80
C MET A 372 -25.64 14.75 -1.48
N LEU A 373 -24.34 15.05 -1.53
CA LEU A 373 -23.52 15.37 -0.36
C LEU A 373 -23.82 16.74 0.23
N SER A 374 -24.30 17.70 -0.57
CA SER A 374 -24.66 19.06 -0.13
C SER A 374 -26.13 19.24 0.22
N GLU A 375 -27.00 18.26 -0.07
CA GLU A 375 -28.43 18.37 0.14
C GLU A 375 -28.79 18.50 1.63
N GLY A 376 -29.46 19.62 1.98
CA GLY A 376 -29.87 19.91 3.37
C GLY A 376 -28.75 20.41 4.28
N GLU A 377 -27.54 20.67 3.75
CA GLU A 377 -26.37 21.04 4.52
C GLU A 377 -26.09 22.56 4.47
N ASP A 378 -25.28 23.05 5.41
CA ASP A 378 -24.92 24.46 5.54
C ASP A 378 -24.12 24.96 4.31
N PRO A 379 -24.64 25.94 3.55
CA PRO A 379 -23.94 26.49 2.39
C PRO A 379 -22.61 27.19 2.75
N GLU A 380 -22.41 27.62 4.00
CA GLU A 380 -21.14 28.19 4.42
C GLU A 380 -20.05 27.12 4.51
N LYS A 381 -20.41 25.87 4.83
CA LYS A 381 -19.47 24.75 4.93
C LYS A 381 -19.20 24.07 3.60
N PHE A 382 -20.16 24.07 2.67
CA PHE A 382 -20.07 23.38 1.39
C PHE A 382 -20.03 24.36 0.22
N THR A 383 -19.28 24.02 -0.83
CA THR A 383 -19.31 24.71 -2.12
C THR A 383 -19.23 23.69 -3.24
N LEU A 384 -20.04 23.87 -4.27
CA LEU A 384 -20.06 23.02 -5.45
C LEU A 384 -19.22 23.65 -6.54
N CYS A 385 -18.37 22.85 -7.18
CA CYS A 385 -17.60 23.23 -8.37
C CYS A 385 -17.91 22.28 -9.53
N ASP A 386 -17.90 22.81 -10.73
CA ASP A 386 -18.14 22.04 -11.94
C ASP A 386 -16.87 21.37 -12.45
N THR A 387 -15.69 21.95 -12.15
CA THR A 387 -14.40 21.45 -12.60
C THR A 387 -13.44 21.27 -11.44
N LEU A 388 -12.43 20.39 -11.63
CA LEU A 388 -11.33 20.23 -10.69
C LEU A 388 -10.51 21.51 -10.56
N GLU A 389 -10.29 22.23 -11.66
CA GLU A 389 -9.54 23.48 -11.67
C GLU A 389 -10.19 24.55 -10.79
N GLU A 390 -11.51 24.75 -10.91
CA GLU A 390 -12.27 25.64 -10.02
C GLU A 390 -12.11 25.23 -8.55
N ALA A 391 -12.26 23.92 -8.26
CA ALA A 391 -12.17 23.39 -6.91
C ALA A 391 -10.77 23.64 -6.31
N VAL A 392 -9.71 23.41 -7.05
CA VAL A 392 -8.31 23.57 -6.61
C VAL A 392 -7.98 25.04 -6.39
N ASN A 393 -8.39 25.92 -7.30
CA ASN A 393 -8.18 27.37 -7.17
C ASN A 393 -8.92 27.94 -5.96
N LEU A 394 -10.17 27.52 -5.74
CA LEU A 394 -10.95 27.92 -4.56
C LEU A 394 -10.33 27.39 -3.27
N ALA A 395 -9.91 26.12 -3.26
CA ALA A 395 -9.25 25.50 -2.11
C ALA A 395 -7.99 26.26 -1.71
N ARG A 396 -7.17 26.65 -2.68
CA ARG A 396 -5.97 27.49 -2.47
C ARG A 396 -6.34 28.80 -1.79
N GLN A 397 -7.25 29.58 -2.37
CA GLN A 397 -7.64 30.89 -1.86
C GLN A 397 -8.14 30.82 -0.41
N LEU A 398 -8.98 29.83 -0.11
CA LEU A 398 -9.50 29.63 1.23
C LEU A 398 -8.42 29.19 2.22
N ALA A 399 -7.54 28.27 1.83
CA ALA A 399 -6.47 27.79 2.69
C ALA A 399 -5.44 28.90 3.01
N GLU A 400 -5.06 29.72 2.02
CA GLU A 400 -4.18 30.87 2.21
C GLU A 400 -4.80 31.90 3.16
N LYS A 401 -6.12 32.16 3.06
CA LYS A 401 -6.83 33.00 4.00
C LYS A 401 -6.79 32.44 5.43
N TYR A 402 -7.07 31.15 5.62
CA TYR A 402 -6.99 30.51 6.92
C TYR A 402 -5.57 30.53 7.50
N ALA A 403 -4.55 30.34 6.69
CA ALA A 403 -3.17 30.43 7.12
C ALA A 403 -2.82 31.86 7.61
N ALA A 404 -3.22 32.89 6.87
CA ALA A 404 -3.01 34.31 7.24
C ALA A 404 -3.77 34.70 8.51
N ASP A 405 -5.02 34.24 8.69
CA ASP A 405 -5.81 34.51 9.89
C ASP A 405 -5.20 33.87 11.14
N LEU A 406 -4.56 32.70 11.00
CA LEU A 406 -3.82 32.04 12.09
C LEU A 406 -2.56 32.84 12.48
N ASP A 407 -1.80 33.33 11.52
CA ASP A 407 -0.61 34.14 11.78
C ASP A 407 -0.96 35.46 12.45
N SER A 408 -2.03 36.13 12.01
CA SER A 408 -2.46 37.43 12.60
C SER A 408 -3.01 37.29 14.03
N ASN A 409 -3.68 36.23 14.37
CA ASN A 409 -4.15 35.94 15.73
C ASN A 409 -3.00 35.52 16.67
N TYR A 410 -1.92 34.99 16.10
CA TYR A 410 -0.74 34.54 16.82
C TYR A 410 0.10 35.71 17.33
N ASP A 411 0.27 36.76 16.53
CA ASP A 411 1.01 37.96 16.89
C ASP A 411 0.38 38.75 18.08
N LEU A 412 -0.91 38.55 18.35
CA LEU A 412 -1.65 39.21 19.43
C LEU A 412 -1.50 38.51 20.81
N CYS A 413 -0.96 37.29 20.86
CA CYS A 413 -0.92 36.44 22.06
C CYS A 413 0.49 36.12 22.60
N ILE A 414 1.57 36.71 22.10
CA ILE A 414 2.95 36.31 22.45
C ILE A 414 3.49 37.04 23.67
N PRO A 415 4.00 36.32 24.71
CA PRO A 415 4.86 36.90 25.74
C PRO A 415 6.23 37.26 25.16
N SER A 416 6.81 38.32 25.68
CA SER A 416 7.98 39.05 25.19
C SER A 416 9.37 38.37 25.28
N THR A 417 9.48 37.03 25.26
CA THR A 417 10.76 36.33 25.35
C THR A 417 11.10 35.54 24.08
N ASN A 418 12.29 35.79 23.53
CA ASN A 418 12.79 35.25 22.26
C ASN A 418 12.90 33.70 22.19
N GLU A 419 13.00 32.98 23.29
CA GLU A 419 13.11 31.52 23.31
C GLU A 419 11.78 30.80 23.02
N ALA A 420 10.63 31.44 23.29
CA ALA A 420 9.31 30.90 22.98
C ALA A 420 8.93 30.99 21.49
N ARG A 421 9.63 31.85 20.73
CA ARG A 421 9.34 32.08 19.29
C ARG A 421 9.82 30.97 18.38
N ILE A 422 10.80 30.14 18.78
CA ILE A 422 11.42 29.13 17.91
C ILE A 422 10.60 27.83 17.84
N ASN A 423 9.72 27.58 18.81
CA ASN A 423 8.97 26.29 18.90
C ASN A 423 7.46 26.40 18.64
N GLN A 424 6.92 27.52 18.17
CA GLN A 424 5.49 27.72 18.03
C GLN A 424 5.13 28.46 16.73
N SER A 425 5.53 27.94 15.56
CA SER A 425 4.93 28.37 14.29
C SER A 425 3.46 27.92 14.23
N ALA A 426 2.57 28.76 13.71
CA ALA A 426 1.18 28.37 13.46
C ALA A 426 1.14 27.09 12.59
N LYS A 427 0.27 26.14 12.92
CA LYS A 427 0.12 24.91 12.11
C LYS A 427 -0.29 25.30 10.68
N PRO A 428 0.32 24.74 9.62
CA PRO A 428 -0.05 25.06 8.25
C PRO A 428 -1.49 24.65 7.97
N ALA A 429 -2.15 25.36 7.06
CA ALA A 429 -3.43 24.92 6.52
C ALA A 429 -3.21 23.76 5.53
N ILE A 430 -4.19 22.87 5.41
CA ILE A 430 -4.14 21.71 4.53
C ILE A 430 -5.15 21.86 3.39
N VAL A 431 -4.73 21.65 2.16
CA VAL A 431 -5.60 21.32 1.04
C VAL A 431 -5.49 19.83 0.79
N LEU A 432 -6.59 19.11 1.02
CA LEU A 432 -6.67 17.66 0.92
C LEU A 432 -7.61 17.27 -0.22
N MET A 433 -7.09 16.64 -1.27
CA MET A 433 -7.89 15.99 -2.30
C MET A 433 -8.13 14.54 -1.88
N SER A 434 -9.27 14.25 -1.22
CA SER A 434 -9.66 12.89 -0.79
C SER A 434 -11.12 12.64 -1.15
N PRO A 435 -11.37 12.12 -2.37
CA PRO A 435 -12.69 12.15 -2.98
C PRO A 435 -13.78 11.36 -2.25
N GLY A 436 -13.42 10.21 -1.65
CA GLY A 436 -14.39 9.27 -1.08
C GLY A 436 -15.38 8.68 -2.12
N ALA A 437 -15.11 8.89 -3.41
CA ALA A 437 -15.91 8.45 -4.54
C ALA A 437 -15.03 8.07 -5.75
N ALA A 438 -15.56 7.25 -6.64
CA ALA A 438 -14.90 6.90 -7.89
C ALA A 438 -14.77 8.13 -8.83
N SER A 439 -13.91 8.03 -9.85
CA SER A 439 -13.54 9.17 -10.70
C SER A 439 -14.14 9.17 -12.09
N PHE A 440 -14.85 8.10 -12.49
CA PHE A 440 -15.24 7.82 -13.87
C PHE A 440 -16.31 8.74 -14.46
N ASP A 441 -16.85 9.68 -13.69
CA ASP A 441 -17.77 10.72 -14.14
C ASP A 441 -17.06 11.91 -14.82
N MET A 442 -15.85 12.23 -14.36
CA MET A 442 -15.10 13.38 -14.84
C MET A 442 -13.70 13.00 -15.39
N PHE A 443 -13.18 11.82 -15.06
CA PHE A 443 -11.79 11.40 -15.35
C PHE A 443 -11.75 9.95 -15.85
N LYS A 444 -10.65 9.59 -16.55
CA LYS A 444 -10.44 8.22 -17.03
C LYS A 444 -10.33 7.19 -15.89
N ASN A 445 -9.67 7.57 -14.82
CA ASN A 445 -9.48 6.77 -13.61
C ASN A 445 -8.99 7.67 -12.45
N PHE A 446 -8.75 7.09 -11.26
CA PHE A 446 -8.28 7.84 -10.09
C PHE A 446 -6.88 8.44 -10.27
N SER A 447 -6.01 7.79 -11.05
CA SER A 447 -4.65 8.30 -11.32
C SER A 447 -4.71 9.55 -12.18
N ASP A 448 -5.53 9.54 -13.25
CA ASP A 448 -5.76 10.71 -14.11
C ASP A 448 -6.30 11.90 -13.29
N ARG A 449 -7.25 11.67 -12.38
CA ARG A 449 -7.74 12.72 -11.46
C ARG A 449 -6.63 13.24 -10.55
N GLY A 450 -5.79 12.35 -10.00
CA GLY A 450 -4.68 12.71 -9.14
C GLY A 450 -3.58 13.46 -9.90
N GLU A 451 -3.21 13.01 -11.08
CA GLU A 451 -2.21 13.69 -11.93
C GLU A 451 -2.66 15.10 -12.30
N GLN A 452 -3.94 15.28 -12.68
CA GLN A 452 -4.49 16.61 -12.96
C GLN A 452 -4.48 17.50 -11.71
N PHE A 453 -4.84 16.96 -10.53
CA PHE A 453 -4.74 17.69 -9.27
C PHE A 453 -3.29 18.14 -9.00
N GLN A 454 -2.31 17.24 -9.15
CA GLN A 454 -0.90 17.56 -8.94
C GLN A 454 -0.39 18.60 -9.94
N GLN A 455 -0.81 18.52 -11.20
CA GLN A 455 -0.45 19.52 -12.24
C GLN A 455 -0.99 20.92 -11.86
N LEU A 456 -2.25 21.03 -11.44
CA LEU A 456 -2.86 22.28 -11.02
C LEU A 456 -2.14 22.86 -9.78
N VAL A 457 -1.86 22.04 -8.79
CA VAL A 457 -1.13 22.46 -7.58
C VAL A 457 0.29 22.91 -7.91
N ASN A 458 0.99 22.25 -8.83
CA ASN A 458 2.35 22.59 -9.20
C ASN A 458 2.45 23.84 -10.12
N ALA A 459 1.34 24.25 -10.72
CA ALA A 459 1.27 25.45 -11.56
C ALA A 459 1.12 26.74 -10.74
N PHE A 460 0.96 26.70 -9.43
CA PHE A 460 0.84 27.87 -8.53
C PHE A 460 2.14 28.63 -8.33
#